data_529c270345bd07a5c1c1d22afcb749d5
#
_entry.id   529c270345bd07a5c1c1d22afcb749d5
#
_cell.length_a   1.000
_cell.length_b   1.000
_cell.length_c   1.000
_cell.angle_alpha   90.00
_cell.angle_beta   90.00
_cell.angle_gamma   90.00
#
_symmetry.space_group_name_H-M   'P 1'
#
loop_
_entity.id
_entity.type
_entity.pdbx_description
1 polymer ?
#
loop_
_entity_poly.entity_id
_entity_poly.type
_entity_poly.pdbx_seq_one_letter_code
_entity_poly.pdbx_strand_id
1 'polypeptide(L)'
;MRQSQLFLRTAREAPKDEEAVNAQLLSRANFIYKLMAGVYALLPLGYRVREKVMGIIREEMNALGSHEMLMPALHPRAVWDVTGRWEGLSKIMYQFKDSFGKELGLGPTHEEVIAQIATRVITSYNDLPLSIYQIQTKFRNEPRAKSGLLRGREFTMKDLYSFHTDEASLDEFYERAKAAYARVFERCGLKAYVTQASGGDFSKQYSHEFMVVSEAGEDETVLCEACGWAQNAEISELKKGDPCPACKSALDKKFTIEVGNIFRLGTRFSEPNKLFYKNAAGALKPVVMGSYGIGIERLIGTAVEVYHDEKGMLWPESIAPARVHLLCVGEQTEKLKKFADRVYNTLTKETIEVLYDDREGVRAGEKFADADLIGIPWRMVVSEKTLDGEKVEVKRRGEGTARLIDLHDFLKAHALK
;
A
#
# COMPACT_ATOMS: atom_id res chain seq x y z
N MET A 1 14.86 -17.73 2.27
CA MET A 1 15.44 -17.36 0.96
C MET A 1 16.93 -17.18 1.12
N ARG A 2 17.76 -17.72 0.20
CA ARG A 2 19.22 -17.50 0.18
C ARG A 2 19.57 -16.36 -0.76
N GLN A 3 20.34 -15.39 -0.28
CA GLN A 3 20.68 -14.19 -1.07
C GLN A 3 21.55 -14.50 -2.28
N SER A 4 22.42 -15.52 -2.21
CA SER A 4 23.22 -16.01 -3.34
C SER A 4 22.38 -16.52 -4.53
N GLN A 5 21.10 -16.89 -4.28
CA GLN A 5 20.19 -17.46 -5.28
C GLN A 5 19.11 -16.45 -5.73
N LEU A 6 19.07 -15.26 -5.15
CA LEU A 6 18.07 -14.25 -5.50
C LEU A 6 18.54 -13.42 -6.68
N PHE A 7 17.56 -12.98 -7.49
CA PHE A 7 17.74 -11.92 -8.46
C PHE A 7 17.86 -10.57 -7.71
N LEU A 8 18.93 -10.44 -6.92
CA LEU A 8 19.15 -9.33 -6.00
C LEU A 8 20.61 -8.87 -6.09
N ARG A 9 20.79 -7.59 -6.39
CA ARG A 9 22.09 -6.91 -6.30
C ARG A 9 21.89 -5.49 -5.81
N THR A 10 22.37 -5.18 -4.62
CA THR A 10 22.35 -3.83 -4.06
C THR A 10 23.31 -2.90 -4.81
N ALA A 11 23.00 -1.61 -4.83
CA ALA A 11 23.84 -0.57 -5.41
C ALA A 11 24.29 0.43 -4.34
N ARG A 12 25.53 0.96 -4.49
CA ARG A 12 26.05 1.99 -3.58
C ARG A 12 25.37 3.33 -3.80
N GLU A 13 25.15 3.68 -5.06
CA GLU A 13 24.57 4.96 -5.47
C GLU A 13 23.13 4.78 -5.95
N ALA A 14 22.31 5.79 -5.70
CA ALA A 14 20.97 5.86 -6.26
C ALA A 14 21.02 6.23 -7.75
N PRO A 15 20.01 5.84 -8.54
CA PRO A 15 19.85 6.35 -9.90
C PRO A 15 19.80 7.89 -9.87
N LYS A 16 20.56 8.52 -10.79
CA LYS A 16 20.70 10.00 -10.83
C LYS A 16 19.40 10.76 -11.13
N ASP A 17 18.44 10.07 -11.73
CA ASP A 17 17.14 10.61 -12.13
C ASP A 17 16.02 10.33 -11.11
N GLU A 18 16.36 9.84 -9.91
CA GLU A 18 15.42 9.65 -8.80
C GLU A 18 15.68 10.69 -7.69
N GLU A 19 14.66 11.51 -7.43
CA GLU A 19 14.71 12.57 -6.42
C GLU A 19 14.10 12.12 -5.08
N ALA A 20 13.03 11.33 -5.10
CA ALA A 20 12.32 10.87 -3.91
C ALA A 20 13.11 9.79 -3.14
N VAL A 21 13.10 9.87 -1.82
CA VAL A 21 13.83 8.93 -0.95
C VAL A 21 13.36 7.49 -1.17
N ASN A 22 12.04 7.27 -1.29
CA ASN A 22 11.51 5.93 -1.55
C ASN A 22 12.09 5.33 -2.84
N ALA A 23 12.15 6.11 -3.92
CA ALA A 23 12.68 5.64 -5.20
C ALA A 23 14.17 5.34 -5.13
N GLN A 24 14.94 6.21 -4.44
CA GLN A 24 16.38 6.03 -4.25
C GLN A 24 16.71 4.77 -3.46
N LEU A 25 16.09 4.60 -2.28
CA LEU A 25 16.36 3.48 -1.39
C LEU A 25 15.87 2.15 -1.96
N LEU A 26 14.65 2.11 -2.51
CA LEU A 26 14.08 0.91 -3.11
C LEU A 26 14.87 0.45 -4.34
N SER A 27 15.34 1.38 -5.18
CA SER A 27 16.18 1.05 -6.33
C SER A 27 17.56 0.54 -5.90
N ARG A 28 18.22 1.22 -4.95
CA ARG A 28 19.52 0.79 -4.41
C ARG A 28 19.46 -0.60 -3.78
N ALA A 29 18.40 -0.87 -3.04
CA ALA A 29 18.18 -2.16 -2.39
C ALA A 29 17.60 -3.23 -3.34
N ASN A 30 17.41 -2.89 -4.62
CA ASN A 30 16.91 -3.79 -5.67
C ASN A 30 15.50 -4.35 -5.36
N PHE A 31 14.62 -3.51 -4.80
CA PHE A 31 13.19 -3.80 -4.61
C PHE A 31 12.38 -3.42 -5.85
N ILE A 32 12.82 -2.39 -6.55
CA ILE A 32 12.19 -1.89 -7.77
C ILE A 32 13.21 -1.66 -8.87
N TYR A 33 12.73 -1.70 -10.10
CA TYR A 33 13.46 -1.28 -11.29
C TYR A 33 12.60 -0.30 -12.09
N LYS A 34 13.14 0.89 -12.33
CA LYS A 34 12.46 1.92 -13.12
C LYS A 34 12.55 1.58 -14.60
N LEU A 35 11.42 1.36 -15.24
CA LEU A 35 11.34 1.22 -16.69
C LEU A 35 11.24 2.60 -17.36
N MET A 36 10.38 3.46 -16.81
CA MET A 36 10.25 4.88 -17.14
C MET A 36 9.62 5.63 -15.97
N ALA A 37 9.52 6.96 -16.06
CA ALA A 37 8.89 7.77 -15.01
C ALA A 37 7.47 7.29 -14.70
N GLY A 38 7.22 6.90 -13.45
CA GLY A 38 5.94 6.40 -12.96
C GLY A 38 5.59 4.97 -13.37
N VAL A 39 6.55 4.20 -13.95
CA VAL A 39 6.39 2.79 -14.29
C VAL A 39 7.57 2.00 -13.75
N TYR A 40 7.31 1.13 -12.78
CA TYR A 40 8.32 0.37 -12.05
C TYR A 40 8.01 -1.12 -12.08
N ALA A 41 9.01 -1.95 -12.35
CA ALA A 41 8.94 -3.36 -12.03
C ALA A 41 9.20 -3.58 -10.54
N LEU A 42 8.40 -4.40 -9.88
CA LEU A 42 8.67 -4.87 -8.53
C LEU A 42 9.56 -6.11 -8.61
N LEU A 43 10.76 -6.01 -8.05
CA LEU A 43 11.71 -7.11 -7.98
C LEU A 43 11.39 -8.03 -6.79
N PRO A 44 12.04 -9.19 -6.63
CA PRO A 44 11.58 -10.22 -5.68
C PRO A 44 11.30 -9.73 -4.25
N LEU A 45 12.13 -8.86 -3.68
CA LEU A 45 11.89 -8.32 -2.33
C LEU A 45 10.74 -7.30 -2.32
N GLY A 46 10.66 -6.42 -3.32
CA GLY A 46 9.55 -5.47 -3.48
C GLY A 46 8.21 -6.17 -3.70
N TYR A 47 8.20 -7.24 -4.50
CA TYR A 47 7.01 -8.04 -4.72
C TYR A 47 6.52 -8.70 -3.42
N ARG A 48 7.42 -9.18 -2.55
CA ARG A 48 7.04 -9.74 -1.24
C ARG A 48 6.40 -8.71 -0.33
N VAL A 49 6.93 -7.48 -0.28
CA VAL A 49 6.30 -6.37 0.47
C VAL A 49 4.89 -6.11 -0.06
N ARG A 50 4.73 -6.04 -1.39
CA ARG A 50 3.45 -5.86 -2.05
C ARG A 50 2.44 -6.93 -1.64
N GLU A 51 2.81 -8.21 -1.70
CA GLU A 51 1.93 -9.32 -1.33
C GLU A 51 1.47 -9.24 0.14
N LYS A 52 2.35 -8.82 1.06
CA LYS A 52 1.98 -8.61 2.47
C LYS A 52 1.00 -7.46 2.66
N VAL A 53 1.24 -6.33 2.00
CA VAL A 53 0.29 -5.20 2.00
C VAL A 53 -1.07 -5.63 1.45
N MET A 54 -1.08 -6.35 0.32
CA MET A 54 -2.31 -6.88 -0.27
C MET A 54 -3.00 -7.91 0.64
N GLY A 55 -2.24 -8.74 1.36
CA GLY A 55 -2.76 -9.68 2.35
C GLY A 55 -3.53 -8.97 3.46
N ILE A 56 -2.93 -7.96 4.07
CA ILE A 56 -3.56 -7.13 5.11
C ILE A 56 -4.86 -6.49 4.58
N ILE A 57 -4.82 -5.94 3.36
CA ILE A 57 -5.99 -5.32 2.73
C ILE A 57 -7.10 -6.35 2.50
N ARG A 58 -6.79 -7.55 1.98
CA ARG A 58 -7.78 -8.62 1.77
C ARG A 58 -8.46 -9.04 3.05
N GLU A 59 -7.70 -9.21 4.13
CA GLU A 59 -8.25 -9.58 5.42
C GLU A 59 -9.26 -8.55 5.94
N GLU A 60 -8.94 -7.24 5.86
CA GLU A 60 -9.83 -6.18 6.31
C GLU A 60 -11.06 -6.02 5.38
N MET A 61 -10.90 -6.17 4.06
CA MET A 61 -12.05 -6.11 3.12
C MET A 61 -12.97 -7.32 3.28
N ASN A 62 -12.42 -8.52 3.47
CA ASN A 62 -13.21 -9.73 3.75
C ASN A 62 -13.95 -9.61 5.09
N ALA A 63 -13.33 -9.00 6.13
CA ALA A 63 -13.97 -8.75 7.41
C ALA A 63 -15.13 -7.73 7.33
N LEU A 64 -15.15 -6.86 6.30
CA LEU A 64 -16.31 -6.02 5.99
C LEU A 64 -17.49 -6.79 5.38
N GLY A 65 -17.29 -8.06 4.98
CA GLY A 65 -18.24 -8.86 4.22
C GLY A 65 -18.19 -8.60 2.71
N SER A 66 -17.11 -7.98 2.21
CA SER A 66 -16.93 -7.71 0.79
C SER A 66 -16.28 -8.90 0.08
N HIS A 67 -16.63 -9.11 -1.20
CA HIS A 67 -16.10 -10.20 -2.01
C HIS A 67 -15.08 -9.71 -3.03
N GLU A 68 -13.97 -10.45 -3.21
CA GLU A 68 -12.96 -10.13 -4.22
C GLU A 68 -13.39 -10.61 -5.60
N MET A 69 -13.18 -9.76 -6.62
CA MET A 69 -13.31 -10.10 -8.04
C MET A 69 -12.16 -9.50 -8.83
N LEU A 70 -12.11 -9.72 -10.13
CA LEU A 70 -11.17 -9.08 -11.04
C LEU A 70 -11.92 -8.60 -12.29
N MET A 71 -11.85 -7.31 -12.57
CA MET A 71 -12.41 -6.67 -13.77
C MET A 71 -11.31 -6.41 -14.80
N PRO A 72 -11.64 -6.31 -16.10
CA PRO A 72 -10.67 -5.98 -17.14
C PRO A 72 -10.04 -4.60 -16.93
N ALA A 73 -8.77 -4.44 -17.30
CA ALA A 73 -8.10 -3.14 -17.36
C ALA A 73 -8.27 -2.45 -18.74
N LEU A 74 -8.60 -3.20 -19.79
CA LEU A 74 -8.86 -2.69 -21.14
C LEU A 74 -10.36 -2.45 -21.31
N HIS A 75 -10.74 -1.19 -21.57
CA HIS A 75 -12.13 -0.77 -21.64
C HIS A 75 -12.47 -0.24 -23.04
N PRO A 76 -13.61 -0.64 -23.64
CA PRO A 76 -14.12 0.00 -24.85
C PRO A 76 -14.70 1.40 -24.50
N ARG A 77 -14.60 2.34 -25.42
CA ARG A 77 -15.15 3.71 -25.28
C ARG A 77 -16.62 3.71 -24.81
N ALA A 78 -17.43 2.79 -25.32
CA ALA A 78 -18.85 2.70 -24.99
C ALA A 78 -19.15 2.61 -23.47
N VAL A 79 -18.22 2.06 -22.67
CA VAL A 79 -18.35 2.00 -21.19
C VAL A 79 -18.38 3.41 -20.60
N TRP A 80 -17.55 4.31 -21.13
CA TRP A 80 -17.35 5.67 -20.65
C TRP A 80 -18.35 6.68 -21.22
N ASP A 81 -18.85 6.41 -22.44
CA ASP A 81 -19.87 7.25 -23.08
C ASP A 81 -21.19 7.26 -22.28
N VAL A 82 -21.49 6.17 -21.55
CA VAL A 82 -22.68 6.06 -20.69
C VAL A 82 -22.71 7.16 -19.62
N THR A 83 -21.56 7.50 -19.05
CA THR A 83 -21.42 8.55 -18.02
C THR A 83 -20.94 9.89 -18.61
N GLY A 84 -20.66 9.94 -19.92
CA GLY A 84 -20.09 11.12 -20.59
C GLY A 84 -18.64 11.42 -20.20
N ARG A 85 -17.94 10.47 -19.57
CA ARG A 85 -16.58 10.70 -19.02
C ARG A 85 -15.46 10.44 -20.04
N TRP A 86 -15.73 9.88 -21.22
CA TRP A 86 -14.68 9.60 -22.20
C TRP A 86 -13.83 10.82 -22.55
N GLU A 87 -14.47 11.92 -22.94
CA GLU A 87 -13.76 13.16 -23.30
C GLU A 87 -13.17 13.85 -22.06
N GLY A 88 -13.89 13.86 -20.93
CA GLY A 88 -13.43 14.47 -19.67
C GLY A 88 -12.18 13.85 -19.10
N LEU A 89 -11.96 12.54 -19.33
CA LEU A 89 -10.79 11.81 -18.86
C LEU A 89 -9.64 11.76 -19.87
N SER A 90 -9.73 12.41 -21.03
CA SER A 90 -8.72 12.34 -22.10
C SER A 90 -7.31 12.74 -21.68
N LYS A 91 -7.16 13.58 -20.64
CA LYS A 91 -5.86 13.97 -20.07
C LYS A 91 -5.25 12.93 -19.12
N ILE A 92 -6.10 12.09 -18.52
CA ILE A 92 -5.71 11.14 -17.46
C ILE A 92 -5.71 9.71 -18.00
N MET A 93 -6.68 9.34 -18.84
CA MET A 93 -6.81 8.00 -19.41
C MET A 93 -5.93 7.85 -20.64
N TYR A 94 -5.20 6.72 -20.73
CA TYR A 94 -4.58 6.31 -21.98
C TYR A 94 -5.66 5.85 -22.95
N GLN A 95 -5.93 6.62 -23.99
CA GLN A 95 -6.94 6.37 -25.04
C GLN A 95 -6.24 6.11 -26.37
N PHE A 96 -6.66 5.08 -27.09
CA PHE A 96 -6.04 4.68 -28.36
C PHE A 96 -7.06 3.96 -29.24
N LYS A 97 -6.70 3.76 -30.51
CA LYS A 97 -7.42 2.89 -31.43
C LYS A 97 -6.67 1.61 -31.67
N ASP A 98 -7.40 0.49 -31.68
CA ASP A 98 -6.83 -0.79 -32.08
C ASP A 98 -6.62 -0.86 -33.60
N SER A 99 -6.04 -1.97 -34.09
CA SER A 99 -5.79 -2.20 -35.51
C SER A 99 -7.07 -2.26 -36.37
N PHE A 100 -8.23 -2.40 -35.74
CA PHE A 100 -9.56 -2.42 -36.39
C PHE A 100 -10.28 -1.10 -36.28
N GLY A 101 -9.63 -0.05 -35.74
CA GLY A 101 -10.19 1.27 -35.57
C GLY A 101 -11.14 1.45 -34.37
N LYS A 102 -11.25 0.45 -33.47
CA LYS A 102 -12.06 0.55 -32.25
C LYS A 102 -11.34 1.44 -31.23
N GLU A 103 -12.10 2.35 -30.62
CA GLU A 103 -11.60 3.20 -29.55
C GLU A 103 -11.62 2.47 -28.22
N LEU A 104 -10.45 2.40 -27.60
CA LEU A 104 -10.18 1.68 -26.34
C LEU A 104 -9.45 2.62 -25.36
N GLY A 105 -9.58 2.33 -24.07
CA GLY A 105 -8.82 3.00 -23.03
C GLY A 105 -8.30 2.02 -21.98
N LEU A 106 -7.19 2.35 -21.35
CA LEU A 106 -6.73 1.66 -20.16
C LEU A 106 -7.39 2.27 -18.92
N GLY A 107 -8.01 1.43 -18.09
CA GLY A 107 -8.85 1.85 -16.97
C GLY A 107 -8.11 2.63 -15.88
N PRO A 108 -8.40 3.93 -15.67
CA PRO A 108 -7.90 4.69 -14.54
C PRO A 108 -8.70 4.41 -13.25
N THR A 109 -9.91 3.89 -13.40
CA THR A 109 -10.88 3.52 -12.34
C THR A 109 -11.94 2.59 -12.94
N HIS A 110 -12.90 2.05 -12.14
CA HIS A 110 -13.83 1.01 -12.62
C HIS A 110 -15.30 1.24 -12.21
N GLU A 111 -15.71 2.45 -11.82
CA GLU A 111 -17.10 2.77 -11.45
C GLU A 111 -18.09 2.38 -12.55
N GLU A 112 -17.79 2.71 -13.80
CA GLU A 112 -18.63 2.40 -14.96
C GLU A 112 -18.74 0.89 -15.18
N VAL A 113 -17.62 0.18 -15.09
CA VAL A 113 -17.57 -1.28 -15.34
C VAL A 113 -18.39 -2.01 -14.29
N ILE A 114 -18.17 -1.68 -13.01
CA ILE A 114 -18.86 -2.36 -11.91
C ILE A 114 -20.35 -2.03 -11.90
N ALA A 115 -20.76 -0.80 -12.24
CA ALA A 115 -22.16 -0.44 -12.35
C ALA A 115 -22.89 -1.27 -13.42
N GLN A 116 -22.23 -1.49 -14.58
CA GLN A 116 -22.79 -2.36 -15.63
C GLN A 116 -22.90 -3.84 -15.18
N ILE A 117 -21.88 -4.37 -14.50
CA ILE A 117 -21.91 -5.74 -13.97
C ILE A 117 -23.03 -5.89 -12.93
N ALA A 118 -23.18 -4.91 -12.04
CA ALA A 118 -24.17 -4.90 -10.97
C ALA A 118 -25.63 -4.97 -11.50
N THR A 119 -25.93 -4.47 -12.71
CA THR A 119 -27.26 -4.58 -13.30
C THR A 119 -27.74 -6.04 -13.48
N ARG A 120 -26.81 -6.99 -13.55
CA ARG A 120 -27.11 -8.42 -13.70
C ARG A 120 -27.39 -9.12 -12.37
N VAL A 121 -27.00 -8.49 -11.27
CA VAL A 121 -27.04 -9.09 -9.93
C VAL A 121 -28.10 -8.40 -9.07
N ILE A 122 -28.19 -7.08 -9.13
CA ILE A 122 -29.06 -6.28 -8.30
C ILE A 122 -30.35 -6.00 -9.07
N THR A 123 -31.44 -6.61 -8.60
CA THR A 123 -32.78 -6.47 -9.20
C THR A 123 -33.86 -6.11 -8.19
N SER A 124 -33.61 -6.41 -6.92
CA SER A 124 -34.53 -6.27 -5.80
C SER A 124 -33.82 -5.69 -4.57
N TYR A 125 -34.59 -5.07 -3.68
CA TYR A 125 -34.08 -4.61 -2.39
C TYR A 125 -33.47 -5.72 -1.52
N ASN A 126 -33.84 -6.99 -1.76
CA ASN A 126 -33.28 -8.15 -1.08
C ASN A 126 -31.81 -8.44 -1.49
N ASP A 127 -31.37 -7.88 -2.62
CA ASP A 127 -30.00 -8.04 -3.12
C ASP A 127 -29.04 -7.00 -2.49
N LEU A 128 -29.57 -6.07 -1.67
CA LEU A 128 -28.86 -4.96 -1.06
C LEU A 128 -28.90 -5.02 0.48
N PRO A 129 -27.89 -4.52 1.19
CA PRO A 129 -26.65 -3.95 0.66
C PRO A 129 -25.68 -5.02 0.13
N LEU A 130 -24.88 -4.66 -0.86
CA LEU A 130 -23.84 -5.51 -1.45
C LEU A 130 -22.54 -4.72 -1.53
N SER A 131 -21.40 -5.38 -1.33
CA SER A 131 -20.08 -4.77 -1.55
C SER A 131 -19.11 -5.75 -2.20
N ILE A 132 -18.30 -5.22 -3.10
CA ILE A 132 -17.35 -5.98 -3.89
C ILE A 132 -16.08 -5.19 -4.09
N TYR A 133 -14.92 -5.85 -4.13
CA TYR A 133 -13.65 -5.18 -4.36
C TYR A 133 -12.77 -5.94 -5.35
N GLN A 134 -11.79 -5.24 -5.88
CA GLN A 134 -10.70 -5.83 -6.65
C GLN A 134 -9.35 -5.25 -6.21
N ILE A 135 -8.28 -5.97 -6.52
CA ILE A 135 -6.91 -5.46 -6.50
C ILE A 135 -6.41 -5.57 -7.93
N GLN A 136 -6.38 -4.44 -8.65
CA GLN A 136 -6.19 -4.39 -10.10
C GLN A 136 -5.26 -3.26 -10.50
N THR A 137 -4.48 -3.49 -11.56
CA THR A 137 -3.66 -2.45 -12.19
C THR A 137 -4.52 -1.32 -12.73
N LYS A 138 -4.11 -0.09 -12.44
CA LYS A 138 -4.69 1.15 -12.99
C LYS A 138 -3.64 1.86 -13.83
N PHE A 139 -4.13 2.59 -14.82
CA PHE A 139 -3.31 3.36 -15.73
C PHE A 139 -3.75 4.82 -15.71
N ARG A 140 -2.85 5.71 -15.35
CA ARG A 140 -3.10 7.16 -15.36
C ARG A 140 -1.97 7.88 -16.07
N ASN A 141 -2.28 8.66 -17.09
CA ASN A 141 -1.31 9.50 -17.80
C ASN A 141 -0.89 10.67 -16.91
N GLU A 142 -0.19 10.35 -15.84
CA GLU A 142 0.23 11.30 -14.80
C GLU A 142 1.35 12.19 -15.34
N PRO A 143 1.13 13.53 -15.43
CA PRO A 143 2.12 14.45 -15.97
C PRO A 143 3.33 14.63 -15.05
N ARG A 144 3.16 14.46 -13.73
CA ARG A 144 4.18 14.69 -12.70
C ARG A 144 4.59 13.37 -12.00
N ALA A 145 4.97 12.36 -12.74
CA ALA A 145 5.37 11.06 -12.18
C ALA A 145 6.84 11.10 -11.66
N LYS A 146 7.17 12.00 -10.71
CA LYS A 146 8.54 12.18 -10.19
C LYS A 146 8.75 11.68 -8.76
N SER A 147 7.68 11.29 -8.04
CA SER A 147 7.72 10.97 -6.61
C SER A 147 7.90 9.46 -6.33
N GLY A 148 8.59 8.72 -7.23
CA GLY A 148 8.79 7.28 -7.08
C GLY A 148 7.48 6.50 -7.09
N LEU A 149 7.29 5.63 -6.10
CA LEU A 149 6.08 4.82 -5.96
C LEU A 149 4.85 5.62 -5.46
N LEU A 150 5.02 6.87 -5.02
CA LEU A 150 3.91 7.69 -4.53
C LEU A 150 2.95 8.10 -5.64
N ARG A 151 3.46 8.27 -6.89
CA ARG A 151 2.66 8.73 -8.03
C ARG A 151 3.06 8.02 -9.32
N GLY A 152 2.42 6.88 -9.56
CA GLY A 152 2.68 6.02 -10.73
C GLY A 152 1.74 6.30 -11.90
N ARG A 153 2.22 5.95 -13.13
CA ARG A 153 1.41 5.88 -14.36
C ARG A 153 0.77 4.51 -14.54
N GLU A 154 1.43 3.49 -14.07
CA GLU A 154 0.95 2.13 -13.91
C GLU A 154 1.15 1.71 -12.46
N PHE A 155 0.08 1.35 -11.76
CA PHE A 155 0.11 1.01 -10.34
C PHE A 155 -1.07 0.12 -9.97
N THR A 156 -0.95 -0.60 -8.87
CA THR A 156 -2.02 -1.44 -8.34
C THR A 156 -2.88 -0.63 -7.37
N MET A 157 -4.19 -0.73 -7.54
CA MET A 157 -5.17 -0.16 -6.61
C MET A 157 -6.09 -1.27 -6.09
N LYS A 158 -6.35 -1.25 -4.78
CA LYS A 158 -7.54 -1.88 -4.26
C LYS A 158 -8.68 -0.85 -4.38
N ASP A 159 -9.65 -1.16 -5.18
CA ASP A 159 -10.88 -0.40 -5.30
C ASP A 159 -12.07 -1.27 -4.88
N LEU A 160 -12.83 -0.76 -3.89
CA LEU A 160 -14.04 -1.38 -3.38
C LEU A 160 -15.24 -0.51 -3.78
N TYR A 161 -16.34 -1.16 -4.09
CA TYR A 161 -17.61 -0.54 -4.45
C TYR A 161 -18.72 -1.12 -3.58
N SER A 162 -19.58 -0.25 -3.07
CA SER A 162 -20.73 -0.65 -2.27
C SER A 162 -22.04 -0.17 -2.91
N PHE A 163 -23.11 -0.93 -2.72
CA PHE A 163 -24.41 -0.74 -3.34
C PHE A 163 -25.49 -0.80 -2.26
N HIS A 164 -26.38 0.19 -2.27
CA HIS A 164 -27.32 0.44 -1.17
C HIS A 164 -28.71 0.84 -1.69
N THR A 165 -29.72 0.64 -0.86
CA THR A 165 -31.10 1.11 -1.10
C THR A 165 -31.23 2.61 -0.98
N ASP A 166 -30.45 3.24 -0.09
CA ASP A 166 -30.57 4.65 0.26
C ASP A 166 -29.27 5.18 0.87
N GLU A 167 -29.22 6.48 1.12
CA GLU A 167 -28.07 7.18 1.70
C GLU A 167 -27.78 6.73 3.14
N ALA A 168 -28.81 6.38 3.93
CA ALA A 168 -28.61 5.93 5.31
C ALA A 168 -27.86 4.60 5.37
N SER A 169 -28.22 3.65 4.49
CA SER A 169 -27.51 2.39 4.32
C SER A 169 -26.06 2.59 3.80
N LEU A 170 -25.87 3.55 2.88
CA LEU A 170 -24.53 3.93 2.43
C LEU A 170 -23.70 4.50 3.59
N ASP A 171 -24.25 5.40 4.40
CA ASP A 171 -23.54 6.04 5.51
C ASP A 171 -23.09 5.02 6.56
N GLU A 172 -23.92 4.04 6.89
CA GLU A 172 -23.55 2.96 7.80
C GLU A 172 -22.35 2.17 7.27
N PHE A 173 -22.39 1.75 6.00
CA PHE A 173 -21.29 1.03 5.39
C PHE A 173 -20.04 1.91 5.26
N TYR A 174 -20.19 3.19 4.92
CA TYR A 174 -19.12 4.16 4.79
C TYR A 174 -18.31 4.31 6.09
N GLU A 175 -18.99 4.41 7.24
CA GLU A 175 -18.31 4.49 8.55
C GLU A 175 -17.57 3.17 8.88
N ARG A 176 -18.14 2.02 8.56
CA ARG A 176 -17.48 0.71 8.71
C ARG A 176 -16.25 0.60 7.81
N ALA A 177 -16.35 1.03 6.56
CA ALA A 177 -15.24 1.05 5.61
C ALA A 177 -14.13 2.00 6.07
N LYS A 178 -14.48 3.20 6.57
CA LYS A 178 -13.55 4.17 7.13
C LYS A 178 -12.74 3.57 8.30
N ALA A 179 -13.40 2.86 9.21
CA ALA A 179 -12.74 2.16 10.31
C ALA A 179 -11.83 1.01 9.83
N ALA A 180 -12.25 0.24 8.81
CA ALA A 180 -11.42 -0.82 8.23
C ALA A 180 -10.16 -0.27 7.56
N TYR A 181 -10.26 0.87 6.86
CA TYR A 181 -9.11 1.55 6.27
C TYR A 181 -8.10 2.01 7.32
N ALA A 182 -8.58 2.60 8.42
CA ALA A 182 -7.70 2.98 9.53
C ALA A 182 -6.90 1.76 10.05
N ARG A 183 -7.56 0.59 10.20
CA ARG A 183 -6.86 -0.65 10.59
C ARG A 183 -5.88 -1.14 9.52
N VAL A 184 -6.20 -1.04 8.23
CA VAL A 184 -5.25 -1.38 7.16
C VAL A 184 -3.95 -0.59 7.32
N PHE A 185 -4.05 0.74 7.48
CA PHE A 185 -2.86 1.59 7.60
C PHE A 185 -2.10 1.33 8.89
N GLU A 186 -2.79 1.19 10.02
CA GLU A 186 -2.18 0.83 11.30
C GLU A 186 -1.44 -0.51 11.22
N ARG A 187 -2.06 -1.55 10.62
CA ARG A 187 -1.45 -2.86 10.41
C ARG A 187 -0.25 -2.81 9.45
N CYS A 188 -0.25 -1.87 8.50
CA CYS A 188 0.92 -1.58 7.67
C CYS A 188 1.99 -0.74 8.39
N GLY A 189 1.76 -0.37 9.66
CA GLY A 189 2.66 0.43 10.50
C GLY A 189 2.55 1.93 10.24
N LEU A 190 1.54 2.42 9.52
CA LEU A 190 1.37 3.82 9.16
C LEU A 190 0.32 4.51 10.04
N LYS A 191 0.67 5.66 10.63
CA LYS A 191 -0.30 6.53 11.30
C LYS A 191 -0.96 7.43 10.26
N ALA A 192 -2.15 7.04 9.80
CA ALA A 192 -2.95 7.82 8.87
C ALA A 192 -4.03 8.64 9.62
N TYR A 193 -4.16 9.92 9.29
CA TYR A 193 -5.23 10.79 9.77
C TYR A 193 -6.42 10.70 8.81
N VAL A 194 -7.61 10.46 9.36
CA VAL A 194 -8.85 10.54 8.60
C VAL A 194 -9.17 12.00 8.36
N THR A 195 -8.99 12.45 7.13
CA THR A 195 -8.99 13.86 6.75
C THR A 195 -10.21 14.16 5.90
N GLN A 196 -11.03 15.12 6.31
CA GLN A 196 -12.12 15.61 5.48
C GLN A 196 -11.55 16.37 4.28
N ALA A 197 -12.03 16.05 3.07
CA ALA A 197 -11.56 16.62 1.81
C ALA A 197 -12.73 16.91 0.85
N SER A 198 -12.44 17.59 -0.24
CA SER A 198 -13.39 17.79 -1.34
C SER A 198 -13.72 16.46 -2.01
N GLY A 199 -14.99 16.25 -2.39
CA GLY A 199 -15.38 15.08 -3.19
C GLY A 199 -14.92 15.13 -4.64
N GLY A 200 -14.37 16.25 -5.09
CA GLY A 200 -13.82 16.45 -6.44
C GLY A 200 -14.79 16.03 -7.55
N ASP A 201 -14.25 15.35 -8.57
CA ASP A 201 -15.03 14.85 -9.72
C ASP A 201 -15.93 13.64 -9.38
N PHE A 202 -15.86 13.07 -8.17
CA PHE A 202 -16.63 11.88 -7.82
C PHE A 202 -17.91 12.20 -7.05
N SER A 203 -17.91 13.21 -6.20
CA SER A 203 -19.05 13.54 -5.34
C SER A 203 -19.19 15.05 -5.11
N LYS A 204 -20.44 15.50 -4.96
CA LYS A 204 -20.74 16.87 -4.50
C LYS A 204 -20.65 16.99 -2.97
N GLN A 205 -20.57 15.86 -2.25
CA GLN A 205 -20.39 15.81 -0.81
C GLN A 205 -18.88 15.74 -0.49
N TYR A 206 -18.52 15.99 0.75
CA TYR A 206 -17.18 15.78 1.24
C TYR A 206 -16.79 14.31 1.15
N SER A 207 -15.55 14.05 0.76
CA SER A 207 -14.88 12.75 0.86
C SER A 207 -14.05 12.66 2.14
N HIS A 208 -13.50 11.49 2.42
CA HIS A 208 -12.47 11.34 3.42
C HIS A 208 -11.23 10.72 2.79
N GLU A 209 -10.12 11.41 2.97
CA GLU A 209 -8.78 10.97 2.63
C GLU A 209 -8.08 10.42 3.86
N PHE A 210 -7.15 9.52 3.65
CA PHE A 210 -6.29 9.01 4.72
C PHE A 210 -4.89 9.55 4.47
N MET A 211 -4.47 10.48 5.34
CA MET A 211 -3.28 11.29 5.15
C MET A 211 -2.19 10.89 6.14
N VAL A 212 -1.01 10.57 5.63
CA VAL A 212 0.18 10.25 6.43
C VAL A 212 1.14 11.44 6.40
N VAL A 213 1.56 11.92 7.56
CA VAL A 213 2.50 13.04 7.67
C VAL A 213 3.85 12.64 7.10
N SER A 214 4.35 13.43 6.14
CA SER A 214 5.66 13.25 5.51
C SER A 214 6.07 14.52 4.78
N GLU A 215 7.33 14.89 4.83
CA GLU A 215 7.88 16.02 4.04
C GLU A 215 7.84 15.77 2.52
N ALA A 216 7.71 14.49 2.10
CA ALA A 216 7.51 14.10 0.71
C ALA A 216 6.05 14.26 0.24
N GLY A 217 5.15 14.70 1.12
CA GLY A 217 3.75 14.94 0.80
C GLY A 217 3.55 16.10 -0.17
N GLU A 218 2.56 15.96 -1.05
CA GLU A 218 2.17 17.01 -1.99
C GLU A 218 0.98 17.85 -1.46
N ASP A 219 0.24 17.31 -0.48
CA ASP A 219 -0.94 17.93 0.11
C ASP A 219 -0.62 18.50 1.50
N GLU A 220 -1.27 19.61 1.83
CA GLU A 220 -1.20 20.18 3.18
C GLU A 220 -2.47 19.80 3.97
N THR A 221 -2.28 19.33 5.19
CA THR A 221 -3.36 18.97 6.10
C THR A 221 -3.27 19.81 7.38
N VAL A 222 -4.38 20.43 7.77
CA VAL A 222 -4.59 21.00 9.08
C VAL A 222 -5.03 19.90 10.02
N LEU A 223 -4.26 19.62 11.07
CA LEU A 223 -4.49 18.46 11.93
C LEU A 223 -4.27 18.77 13.42
N CYS A 224 -4.90 17.97 14.26
CA CYS A 224 -4.71 17.98 15.70
C CYS A 224 -4.01 16.69 16.15
N GLU A 225 -2.78 16.80 16.63
CA GLU A 225 -2.03 15.64 17.13
C GLU A 225 -2.63 15.02 18.40
N ALA A 226 -3.38 15.83 19.19
CA ALA A 226 -3.96 15.39 20.46
C ALA A 226 -5.18 14.47 20.28
N CYS A 227 -6.06 14.74 19.29
CA CYS A 227 -7.29 13.97 19.10
C CYS A 227 -7.43 13.31 17.73
N GLY A 228 -6.52 13.57 16.78
CA GLY A 228 -6.56 13.01 15.44
C GLY A 228 -7.53 13.71 14.47
N TRP A 229 -8.18 14.82 14.87
CA TRP A 229 -8.99 15.62 13.94
C TRP A 229 -8.12 16.16 12.80
N ALA A 230 -8.61 16.07 11.55
CA ALA A 230 -7.87 16.55 10.39
C ALA A 230 -8.81 17.02 9.27
N GLN A 231 -8.36 18.04 8.52
CA GLN A 231 -9.04 18.60 7.36
C GLN A 231 -8.00 19.00 6.31
N ASN A 232 -8.27 18.71 5.03
CA ASN A 232 -7.43 19.14 3.93
C ASN A 232 -7.39 20.66 3.88
N ALA A 233 -6.20 21.25 3.73
CA ALA A 233 -6.01 22.70 3.75
C ALA A 233 -6.73 23.41 2.62
N GLU A 234 -7.04 22.73 1.50
CA GLU A 234 -7.79 23.31 0.38
C GLU A 234 -9.24 23.72 0.75
N ILE A 235 -9.83 23.00 1.74
CA ILE A 235 -11.20 23.27 2.20
C ILE A 235 -11.26 23.85 3.60
N SER A 236 -10.11 23.99 4.28
CA SER A 236 -10.05 24.45 5.67
C SER A 236 -9.91 25.96 5.76
N GLU A 237 -10.76 26.59 6.56
CA GLU A 237 -10.58 27.98 6.98
C GLU A 237 -9.67 28.11 8.20
N LEU A 238 -9.38 26.99 8.89
CA LEU A 238 -8.55 26.93 10.09
C LEU A 238 -7.05 26.93 9.73
N LYS A 239 -6.25 27.48 10.62
CA LYS A 239 -4.80 27.66 10.45
C LYS A 239 -4.03 26.99 11.58
N LYS A 240 -2.73 26.86 11.38
CA LYS A 240 -1.79 26.48 12.45
C LYS A 240 -1.91 27.42 13.64
N GLY A 241 -2.08 26.85 14.83
CA GLY A 241 -2.26 27.55 16.09
C GLY A 241 -3.73 27.80 16.50
N ASP A 242 -4.69 27.67 15.58
CA ASP A 242 -6.11 27.80 15.91
C ASP A 242 -6.55 26.66 16.84
N PRO A 243 -7.61 26.87 17.67
CA PRO A 243 -8.13 25.84 18.53
C PRO A 243 -8.84 24.75 17.73
N CYS A 244 -8.50 23.48 17.98
CA CYS A 244 -9.15 22.33 17.39
C CYS A 244 -10.67 22.33 17.62
N PRO A 245 -11.51 22.14 16.60
CA PRO A 245 -12.96 22.08 16.77
C PRO A 245 -13.42 20.98 17.75
N ALA A 246 -12.70 19.85 17.79
CA ALA A 246 -13.07 18.70 18.61
C ALA A 246 -12.57 18.80 20.06
N CYS A 247 -11.29 19.14 20.30
CA CYS A 247 -10.68 19.08 21.63
C CYS A 247 -10.06 20.38 22.14
N LYS A 248 -10.11 21.45 21.34
CA LYS A 248 -9.56 22.79 21.66
C LYS A 248 -8.04 22.90 21.78
N SER A 249 -7.28 21.81 21.59
CA SER A 249 -5.81 21.88 21.49
C SER A 249 -5.40 22.66 20.23
N ALA A 250 -4.19 23.22 20.22
CA ALA A 250 -3.69 23.95 19.06
C ALA A 250 -3.53 23.02 17.84
N LEU A 251 -4.00 23.50 16.68
CA LEU A 251 -3.83 22.81 15.41
C LEU A 251 -2.42 23.00 14.85
N ASP A 252 -1.94 22.01 14.11
CA ASP A 252 -0.75 22.10 13.27
C ASP A 252 -1.12 22.02 11.79
N LYS A 253 -0.20 22.41 10.90
CA LYS A 253 -0.33 22.28 9.46
C LYS A 253 0.90 21.57 8.92
N LYS A 254 0.73 20.43 8.26
CA LYS A 254 1.82 19.56 7.82
C LYS A 254 1.62 19.10 6.39
N PHE A 255 2.73 18.82 5.70
CA PHE A 255 2.70 18.08 4.45
C PHE A 255 2.32 16.62 4.70
N THR A 256 1.51 16.08 3.80
CA THR A 256 0.95 14.74 3.96
C THR A 256 0.85 14.00 2.62
N ILE A 257 0.93 12.68 2.68
CA ILE A 257 0.74 11.77 1.55
C ILE A 257 -0.65 11.15 1.69
N GLU A 258 -1.50 11.26 0.66
CA GLU A 258 -2.77 10.56 0.55
C GLU A 258 -2.54 9.07 0.27
N VAL A 259 -2.83 8.21 1.23
CA VAL A 259 -2.68 6.74 1.10
C VAL A 259 -3.98 6.01 0.78
N GLY A 260 -5.12 6.66 0.91
CA GLY A 260 -6.43 6.14 0.55
C GLY A 260 -7.47 7.22 0.51
N ASN A 261 -8.56 6.97 -0.23
CA ASN A 261 -9.69 7.88 -0.34
C ASN A 261 -11.01 7.12 -0.44
N ILE A 262 -12.07 7.69 0.13
CA ILE A 262 -13.41 7.10 0.13
C ILE A 262 -14.45 8.14 -0.24
N PHE A 263 -15.41 7.74 -1.11
CA PHE A 263 -16.40 8.64 -1.72
C PHE A 263 -17.81 8.12 -1.59
N ARG A 264 -18.75 9.03 -1.33
CA ARG A 264 -20.17 8.82 -1.54
C ARG A 264 -20.49 9.19 -2.98
N LEU A 265 -20.81 8.22 -3.81
CA LEU A 265 -21.11 8.43 -5.23
C LEU A 265 -22.58 8.80 -5.47
N GLY A 266 -23.47 8.48 -4.51
CA GLY A 266 -24.92 8.61 -4.69
C GLY A 266 -25.39 7.77 -5.89
N THR A 267 -26.20 8.37 -6.75
CA THR A 267 -26.76 7.71 -7.96
C THR A 267 -26.02 8.07 -9.25
N ARG A 268 -24.89 8.77 -9.16
CA ARG A 268 -24.16 9.33 -10.32
C ARG A 268 -23.79 8.27 -11.36
N PHE A 269 -23.44 7.06 -10.93
CA PHE A 269 -23.04 5.97 -11.82
C PHE A 269 -24.16 4.96 -12.05
N SER A 270 -25.08 4.80 -11.12
CA SER A 270 -26.19 3.86 -11.24
C SER A 270 -27.25 4.31 -12.23
N GLU A 271 -27.67 5.59 -12.19
CA GLU A 271 -28.71 6.10 -13.11
C GLU A 271 -28.31 6.01 -14.57
N PRO A 272 -27.14 6.50 -15.02
CA PRO A 272 -26.73 6.37 -16.42
C PRO A 272 -26.59 4.92 -16.88
N ASN A 273 -26.12 4.03 -16.00
CA ASN A 273 -25.97 2.61 -16.31
C ASN A 273 -27.27 1.82 -16.16
N LYS A 274 -28.41 2.48 -15.85
CA LYS A 274 -29.72 1.84 -15.61
C LYS A 274 -29.66 0.78 -14.49
N LEU A 275 -28.83 0.98 -13.51
CA LEU A 275 -28.72 0.13 -12.32
C LEU A 275 -29.83 0.53 -11.32
N PHE A 276 -30.95 -0.18 -11.42
CA PHE A 276 -32.13 0.04 -10.59
C PHE A 276 -32.51 -1.26 -9.88
N TYR A 277 -33.16 -1.13 -8.73
CA TYR A 277 -33.75 -2.25 -7.99
C TYR A 277 -35.24 -1.99 -7.74
N LYS A 278 -36.03 -3.05 -7.55
CA LYS A 278 -37.43 -2.96 -7.10
C LYS A 278 -37.46 -2.88 -5.57
N ASN A 279 -38.09 -1.84 -5.04
CA ASN A 279 -38.32 -1.73 -3.60
C ASN A 279 -39.47 -2.65 -3.14
N ALA A 280 -39.76 -2.71 -1.83
CA ALA A 280 -40.81 -3.54 -1.26
C ALA A 280 -42.23 -3.23 -1.83
N ALA A 281 -42.47 -2.02 -2.33
CA ALA A 281 -43.72 -1.61 -2.97
C ALA A 281 -43.72 -1.89 -4.50
N GLY A 282 -42.69 -2.54 -5.05
CA GLY A 282 -42.55 -2.82 -6.47
C GLY A 282 -42.07 -1.65 -7.35
N ALA A 283 -41.81 -0.49 -6.78
CA ALA A 283 -41.33 0.67 -7.50
C ALA A 283 -39.84 0.57 -7.81
N LEU A 284 -39.43 0.98 -9.02
CA LEU A 284 -38.01 1.07 -9.42
C LEU A 284 -37.34 2.27 -8.74
N LYS A 285 -36.18 2.02 -8.14
CA LYS A 285 -35.32 3.00 -7.50
C LYS A 285 -33.87 2.85 -8.01
N PRO A 286 -33.14 3.94 -8.19
CA PRO A 286 -31.72 3.85 -8.51
C PRO A 286 -30.95 3.33 -7.30
N VAL A 287 -29.91 2.54 -7.54
CA VAL A 287 -29.02 2.07 -6.48
C VAL A 287 -28.08 3.18 -6.05
N VAL A 288 -27.93 3.36 -4.75
CA VAL A 288 -26.98 4.31 -4.15
C VAL A 288 -25.62 3.63 -4.04
N MET A 289 -24.54 4.29 -4.46
CA MET A 289 -23.20 3.70 -4.56
C MET A 289 -22.17 4.44 -3.71
N GLY A 290 -21.16 3.69 -3.24
CA GLY A 290 -19.93 4.21 -2.66
C GLY A 290 -18.70 3.65 -3.38
N SER A 291 -17.57 4.38 -3.35
CA SER A 291 -16.28 3.97 -3.91
C SER A 291 -15.15 4.23 -2.92
N TYR A 292 -14.21 3.27 -2.80
CA TYR A 292 -13.22 3.26 -1.73
C TYR A 292 -11.87 2.74 -2.28
N GLY A 293 -10.85 3.60 -2.37
CA GLY A 293 -9.57 3.32 -3.02
C GLY A 293 -8.36 3.30 -2.10
N ILE A 294 -7.43 2.36 -2.31
CA ILE A 294 -6.09 2.32 -1.70
C ILE A 294 -5.06 2.01 -2.78
N GLY A 295 -4.04 2.86 -2.93
CA GLY A 295 -2.91 2.61 -3.83
C GLY A 295 -1.85 1.73 -3.16
N ILE A 296 -1.57 0.54 -3.70
CA ILE A 296 -0.67 -0.44 -3.06
C ILE A 296 0.78 0.06 -3.08
N GLU A 297 1.30 0.43 -4.23
CA GLU A 297 2.67 0.93 -4.37
C GLU A 297 2.86 2.24 -3.60
N ARG A 298 1.82 3.07 -3.52
CA ARG A 298 1.84 4.31 -2.73
C ARG A 298 2.00 4.01 -1.23
N LEU A 299 1.35 2.99 -0.69
CA LEU A 299 1.59 2.53 0.70
C LEU A 299 3.04 2.11 0.93
N ILE A 300 3.61 1.35 -0.01
CA ILE A 300 5.01 0.91 0.07
C ILE A 300 5.94 2.12 0.05
N GLY A 301 5.76 3.04 -0.90
CA GLY A 301 6.53 4.27 -0.99
C GLY A 301 6.42 5.13 0.27
N THR A 302 5.20 5.29 0.79
CA THR A 302 4.95 6.04 2.03
C THR A 302 5.64 5.42 3.24
N ALA A 303 5.63 4.07 3.36
CA ALA A 303 6.33 3.40 4.44
C ALA A 303 7.84 3.69 4.40
N VAL A 304 8.45 3.75 3.22
CA VAL A 304 9.87 4.10 3.07
C VAL A 304 10.13 5.58 3.34
N GLU A 305 9.24 6.49 2.92
CA GLU A 305 9.37 7.93 3.22
C GLU A 305 9.28 8.22 4.71
N VAL A 306 8.48 7.45 5.46
CA VAL A 306 8.33 7.63 6.92
C VAL A 306 9.39 6.88 7.71
N TYR A 307 9.80 5.69 7.22
CA TYR A 307 10.65 4.77 7.96
C TYR A 307 11.96 4.49 7.22
N HIS A 308 12.89 5.42 7.34
CA HIS A 308 14.26 5.29 6.86
C HIS A 308 15.24 6.05 7.77
N ASP A 309 16.53 5.76 7.61
CA ASP A 309 17.64 6.54 8.13
C ASP A 309 18.71 6.71 7.06
N GLU A 310 19.84 7.33 7.40
CA GLU A 310 20.97 7.56 6.48
C GLU A 310 21.54 6.26 5.87
N LYS A 311 21.29 5.10 6.50
CA LYS A 311 21.82 3.80 6.08
C LYS A 311 20.87 3.04 5.14
N GLY A 312 19.56 3.29 5.24
CA GLY A 312 18.58 2.60 4.45
C GLY A 312 17.18 2.54 5.08
N MET A 313 16.39 1.57 4.63
CA MET A 313 15.00 1.40 5.05
C MET A 313 14.88 0.83 6.48
N LEU A 314 13.71 1.09 7.11
CA LEU A 314 13.31 0.62 8.44
C LEU A 314 11.90 -0.01 8.33
N TRP A 315 11.78 -1.17 7.71
CA TRP A 315 10.47 -1.76 7.44
C TRP A 315 9.66 -2.04 8.72
N PRO A 316 8.37 -1.65 8.77
CA PRO A 316 7.42 -2.20 9.73
C PRO A 316 7.40 -3.74 9.60
N GLU A 317 7.39 -4.45 10.72
CA GLU A 317 7.56 -5.92 10.75
C GLU A 317 6.46 -6.64 9.96
N SER A 318 5.24 -6.09 9.94
CA SER A 318 4.07 -6.63 9.26
C SER A 318 4.21 -6.70 7.74
N ILE A 319 4.92 -5.73 7.13
CA ILE A 319 5.08 -5.64 5.66
C ILE A 319 6.51 -5.89 5.19
N ALA A 320 7.47 -6.09 6.10
CA ALA A 320 8.86 -6.38 5.74
C ALA A 320 8.97 -7.62 4.83
N PRO A 321 9.91 -7.65 3.86
CA PRO A 321 10.02 -8.76 2.90
C PRO A 321 10.44 -10.08 3.56
N ALA A 322 11.05 -10.00 4.72
CA ALA A 322 11.34 -11.10 5.65
C ALA A 322 11.41 -10.54 7.07
N ARG A 323 11.29 -11.40 8.07
CA ARG A 323 11.38 -11.00 9.48
C ARG A 323 12.83 -10.91 9.96
N VAL A 324 13.68 -11.83 9.49
CA VAL A 324 15.09 -11.94 9.86
C VAL A 324 16.00 -11.84 8.64
N HIS A 325 17.04 -11.02 8.72
CA HIS A 325 18.18 -11.04 7.82
C HIS A 325 19.33 -11.75 8.50
N LEU A 326 19.58 -13.01 8.14
CA LEU A 326 20.65 -13.83 8.66
C LEU A 326 21.93 -13.58 7.84
N LEU A 327 23.00 -13.19 8.49
CA LEU A 327 24.32 -12.98 7.86
C LEU A 327 25.31 -14.01 8.34
N CYS A 328 25.97 -14.72 7.42
CA CYS A 328 27.16 -15.52 7.71
C CYS A 328 28.40 -14.66 7.45
N VAL A 329 29.17 -14.32 8.48
CA VAL A 329 30.23 -13.32 8.44
C VAL A 329 31.56 -13.89 8.90
N GLY A 330 32.64 -13.53 8.24
CA GLY A 330 34.01 -14.01 8.49
C GLY A 330 34.49 -15.05 7.49
N GLU A 331 35.52 -15.81 7.83
CA GLU A 331 35.99 -16.92 7.00
C GLU A 331 34.95 -18.05 7.05
N GLN A 332 34.35 -18.33 5.89
CA GLN A 332 33.26 -19.28 5.77
C GLN A 332 33.78 -20.73 5.74
N THR A 333 34.33 -21.17 6.88
CA THR A 333 34.70 -22.58 7.08
C THR A 333 33.48 -23.49 6.98
N GLU A 334 33.67 -24.76 6.64
CA GLU A 334 32.60 -25.77 6.59
C GLU A 334 31.78 -25.84 7.91
N LYS A 335 32.46 -25.65 9.06
CA LYS A 335 31.83 -25.67 10.38
C LYS A 335 30.89 -24.45 10.54
N LEU A 336 31.34 -23.25 10.11
CA LEU A 336 30.54 -22.03 10.20
C LEU A 336 29.35 -22.07 9.24
N LYS A 337 29.52 -22.54 8.01
CA LYS A 337 28.43 -22.73 7.04
C LYS A 337 27.37 -23.68 7.58
N LYS A 338 27.77 -24.84 8.10
CA LYS A 338 26.84 -25.83 8.71
C LYS A 338 26.06 -25.23 9.89
N PHE A 339 26.70 -24.40 10.69
CA PHE A 339 26.03 -23.73 11.81
C PHE A 339 25.01 -22.69 11.27
N ALA A 340 25.40 -21.84 10.31
CA ALA A 340 24.51 -20.87 9.71
C ALA A 340 23.31 -21.53 9.00
N ASP A 341 23.55 -22.66 8.30
CA ASP A 341 22.48 -23.46 7.69
C ASP A 341 21.55 -24.06 8.73
N ARG A 342 22.08 -24.54 9.87
CA ARG A 342 21.25 -25.02 11.00
C ARG A 342 20.38 -23.90 11.53
N VAL A 343 20.92 -22.71 11.77
CA VAL A 343 20.16 -21.51 12.20
C VAL A 343 19.07 -21.17 11.19
N TYR A 344 19.42 -21.09 9.92
CA TYR A 344 18.46 -20.81 8.83
C TYR A 344 17.31 -21.83 8.80
N ASN A 345 17.65 -23.13 8.83
CA ASN A 345 16.67 -24.21 8.79
C ASN A 345 15.77 -24.22 10.03
N THR A 346 16.34 -23.92 11.19
CA THR A 346 15.57 -23.84 12.45
C THR A 346 14.56 -22.70 12.39
N LEU A 347 14.98 -21.49 11.99
CA LEU A 347 14.08 -20.34 11.83
C LEU A 347 12.96 -20.62 10.83
N THR A 348 13.30 -21.18 9.65
CA THR A 348 12.31 -21.47 8.61
C THR A 348 11.34 -22.59 9.00
N LYS A 349 11.77 -23.57 9.79
CA LYS A 349 10.91 -24.63 10.33
C LYS A 349 9.86 -24.06 11.31
N GLU A 350 10.24 -23.02 12.05
CA GLU A 350 9.33 -22.26 12.93
C GLU A 350 8.54 -21.17 12.18
N THR A 351 8.43 -21.28 10.84
CA THR A 351 7.69 -20.35 9.96
C THR A 351 8.18 -18.89 9.96
N ILE A 352 9.37 -18.64 10.51
CA ILE A 352 10.00 -17.32 10.47
C ILE A 352 10.57 -17.09 9.08
N GLU A 353 10.18 -16.04 8.41
CA GLU A 353 10.69 -15.65 7.12
C GLU A 353 12.11 -15.09 7.23
N VAL A 354 13.05 -15.74 6.54
CA VAL A 354 14.48 -15.39 6.59
C VAL A 354 15.01 -15.04 5.21
N LEU A 355 15.67 -13.88 5.11
CA LEU A 355 16.66 -13.61 4.06
C LEU A 355 18.02 -14.00 4.61
N TYR A 356 18.68 -14.98 3.99
CA TYR A 356 19.97 -15.46 4.42
C TYR A 356 21.07 -15.01 3.45
N ASP A 357 21.96 -14.14 3.92
CA ASP A 357 23.17 -13.75 3.16
C ASP A 357 24.26 -14.80 3.31
N ASP A 358 24.19 -15.79 2.45
CA ASP A 358 25.12 -16.90 2.31
C ASP A 358 26.21 -16.66 1.27
N ARG A 359 26.36 -15.42 0.75
CA ARG A 359 27.33 -15.08 -0.28
C ARG A 359 28.77 -15.30 0.21
N GLU A 360 29.55 -16.01 -0.58
CA GLU A 360 30.97 -16.25 -0.33
C GLU A 360 31.83 -15.12 -0.90
N GLY A 361 33.00 -14.88 -0.30
CA GLY A 361 33.96 -13.86 -0.78
C GLY A 361 33.53 -12.41 -0.58
N VAL A 362 32.33 -12.15 -0.03
CA VAL A 362 31.84 -10.79 0.27
C VAL A 362 32.30 -10.37 1.67
N ARG A 363 32.88 -9.16 1.77
CA ARG A 363 33.39 -8.62 3.03
C ARG A 363 32.27 -8.37 4.04
N ALA A 364 32.58 -8.56 5.32
CA ALA A 364 31.63 -8.33 6.42
C ALA A 364 30.95 -6.93 6.36
N GLY A 365 31.76 -5.89 6.12
CA GLY A 365 31.25 -4.52 6.03
C GLY A 365 30.24 -4.31 4.89
N GLU A 366 30.40 -5.02 3.77
CA GLU A 366 29.45 -4.97 2.66
C GLU A 366 28.13 -5.69 3.03
N LYS A 367 28.20 -6.87 3.65
CA LYS A 367 27.01 -7.58 4.13
C LYS A 367 26.23 -6.77 5.16
N PHE A 368 26.91 -6.05 6.07
CA PHE A 368 26.26 -5.16 7.02
C PHE A 368 25.62 -3.96 6.34
N ALA A 369 26.31 -3.34 5.36
CA ALA A 369 25.76 -2.22 4.59
C ALA A 369 24.53 -2.63 3.78
N ASP A 370 24.54 -3.79 3.14
CA ASP A 370 23.42 -4.36 2.43
C ASP A 370 22.24 -4.64 3.37
N ALA A 371 22.52 -5.21 4.54
CA ALA A 371 21.48 -5.48 5.55
C ALA A 371 20.83 -4.20 6.08
N ASP A 372 21.61 -3.17 6.34
CA ASP A 372 21.11 -1.88 6.78
C ASP A 372 20.30 -1.19 5.65
N LEU A 373 20.75 -1.28 4.38
CA LEU A 373 20.04 -0.73 3.23
C LEU A 373 18.70 -1.44 2.97
N ILE A 374 18.69 -2.78 2.98
CA ILE A 374 17.49 -3.61 2.79
C ILE A 374 16.48 -3.38 3.91
N GLY A 375 16.94 -3.17 5.14
CA GLY A 375 16.11 -2.71 6.25
C GLY A 375 15.19 -3.75 6.89
N ILE A 376 15.51 -5.04 6.81
CA ILE A 376 14.75 -6.11 7.48
C ILE A 376 14.79 -5.91 8.99
N PRO A 377 13.67 -6.08 9.73
CA PRO A 377 13.54 -5.70 11.14
C PRO A 377 14.59 -6.33 12.08
N TRP A 378 14.91 -7.60 11.87
CA TRP A 378 15.87 -8.29 12.70
C TRP A 378 17.09 -8.71 11.90
N ARG A 379 18.27 -8.19 12.26
CA ARG A 379 19.55 -8.70 11.77
C ARG A 379 20.11 -9.74 12.73
N MET A 380 20.39 -10.93 12.21
CA MET A 380 20.99 -12.02 12.95
C MET A 380 22.35 -12.37 12.32
N VAL A 381 23.41 -12.44 13.13
CA VAL A 381 24.75 -12.69 12.63
C VAL A 381 25.28 -14.00 13.21
N VAL A 382 25.84 -14.80 12.32
CA VAL A 382 26.62 -16.00 12.63
C VAL A 382 28.07 -15.74 12.18
N SER A 383 29.01 -15.92 13.08
CA SER A 383 30.43 -15.69 12.86
C SER A 383 31.26 -16.67 13.70
N GLU A 384 32.58 -16.70 13.57
CA GLU A 384 33.46 -17.49 14.43
C GLU A 384 33.21 -17.22 15.92
N LYS A 385 33.03 -15.97 16.32
CA LYS A 385 32.73 -15.56 17.70
C LYS A 385 31.43 -16.14 18.25
N THR A 386 30.46 -16.37 17.41
CA THR A 386 29.15 -16.93 17.81
C THR A 386 29.15 -18.45 17.78
N LEU A 387 30.02 -19.04 16.97
CA LEU A 387 30.13 -20.47 16.77
C LEU A 387 30.56 -21.23 18.04
N ASP A 388 31.55 -20.70 18.78
CA ASP A 388 32.11 -21.34 19.96
C ASP A 388 31.07 -21.50 21.11
N GLY A 389 30.09 -20.59 21.20
CA GLY A 389 29.01 -20.66 22.18
C GLY A 389 27.69 -21.17 21.62
N GLU A 390 27.63 -21.61 20.37
CA GLU A 390 26.38 -21.91 19.63
C GLU A 390 25.30 -20.82 19.71
N LYS A 391 25.72 -19.55 19.85
CA LYS A 391 24.87 -18.38 19.98
C LYS A 391 24.70 -17.64 18.65
N VAL A 392 23.82 -16.71 18.65
CA VAL A 392 23.61 -15.77 17.51
C VAL A 392 23.68 -14.33 18.02
N GLU A 393 24.30 -13.44 17.25
CA GLU A 393 24.25 -12.02 17.52
C GLU A 393 23.01 -11.43 16.86
N VAL A 394 22.13 -10.80 17.64
CA VAL A 394 20.86 -10.27 17.16
C VAL A 394 20.80 -8.78 17.42
N LYS A 395 20.32 -8.03 16.40
CA LYS A 395 20.11 -6.59 16.47
C LYS A 395 18.81 -6.23 15.76
N ARG A 396 17.97 -5.42 16.38
CA ARG A 396 16.83 -4.81 15.70
C ARG A 396 17.32 -3.67 14.83
N ARG A 397 16.79 -3.57 13.59
CA ARG A 397 17.08 -2.48 12.69
C ARG A 397 16.61 -1.15 13.28
N GLY A 398 17.51 -0.15 13.32
CA GLY A 398 17.28 1.13 14.00
C GLY A 398 17.81 1.18 15.44
N GLU A 399 18.07 0.05 16.12
CA GLU A 399 18.71 0.07 17.44
C GLU A 399 20.24 0.21 17.36
N GLY A 400 20.87 0.76 18.42
CA GLY A 400 22.31 0.94 18.50
C GLY A 400 23.07 -0.36 18.85
N THR A 401 22.49 -1.23 19.66
CA THR A 401 23.21 -2.33 20.35
C THR A 401 22.79 -3.70 19.86
N ALA A 402 23.76 -4.55 19.54
CA ALA A 402 23.56 -5.95 19.28
C ALA A 402 23.64 -6.76 20.59
N ARG A 403 22.94 -7.90 20.65
CA ARG A 403 22.93 -8.83 21.79
C ARG A 403 23.33 -10.22 21.35
N LEU A 404 24.15 -10.90 22.16
CA LEU A 404 24.48 -12.30 21.96
C LEU A 404 23.48 -13.15 22.75
N ILE A 405 22.70 -13.97 22.07
CA ILE A 405 21.64 -14.78 22.66
C ILE A 405 21.62 -16.20 22.11
N ASP A 406 21.00 -17.11 22.84
CA ASP A 406 20.70 -18.45 22.34
C ASP A 406 19.58 -18.37 21.27
N LEU A 407 19.71 -19.16 20.19
CA LEU A 407 18.69 -19.21 19.14
C LEU A 407 17.31 -19.58 19.72
N HIS A 408 17.28 -20.47 20.73
CA HIS A 408 16.03 -20.85 21.36
C HIS A 408 15.34 -19.72 22.11
N ASP A 409 16.08 -18.79 22.71
CA ASP A 409 15.52 -17.62 23.38
C ASP A 409 14.93 -16.63 22.35
N PHE A 410 15.59 -16.47 21.20
CA PHE A 410 15.02 -15.70 20.10
C PHE A 410 13.69 -16.30 19.62
N LEU A 411 13.65 -17.62 19.43
CA LEU A 411 12.43 -18.30 18.99
C LEU A 411 11.28 -18.15 19.99
N LYS A 412 11.54 -18.31 21.30
CA LYS A 412 10.53 -18.11 22.36
C LYS A 412 9.93 -16.69 22.33
N ALA A 413 10.77 -15.68 22.10
CA ALA A 413 10.35 -14.29 22.07
C ALA A 413 9.59 -13.91 20.77
N HIS A 414 9.84 -14.64 19.69
CA HIS A 414 9.40 -14.30 18.34
C HIS A 414 8.61 -15.40 17.62
N ALA A 415 8.29 -16.53 18.28
CA ALA A 415 7.35 -17.51 17.76
C ALA A 415 6.02 -16.83 17.46
N LEU A 416 5.47 -17.04 16.27
CA LEU A 416 4.12 -16.63 15.96
C LEU A 416 3.16 -17.35 16.91
N LYS A 417 2.47 -16.59 17.76
CA LYS A 417 1.36 -17.08 18.57
C LYS A 417 0.13 -17.29 17.72
#